data_8fa3fb4f9c3d80526562adaa3ccf6616
#
_entry.id   8fa3fb4f9c3d80526562adaa3ccf6616
#
_cell.length_a   1.000
_cell.length_b   1.000
_cell.length_c   1.000
_cell.angle_alpha   90.00
_cell.angle_beta   90.00
_cell.angle_gamma   90.00
#
_symmetry.space_group_name_H-M   'P 1'
#
loop_
_entity.id
_entity.type
_entity.pdbx_description
1 polymer ?
#
loop_
_entity_poly.entity_id
_entity_poly.type
_entity_poly.pdbx_seq_one_letter_code
_entity_poly.pdbx_strand_id
1 'polypeptide(L)'
;MPLIDRYLARLIAVPLFANLLIAAMLLVLDRIRILLDFVATEGGPVNVVWKMLANLLPEYLGLGIPIGLVLGVLLAFRRLGTSSELDSLRAVGLSYTRLLRVPYMYAIALALVNLAIVGFIQPHSRYNYEGLRFELRSGALGASIKVGEFTNFPGNITVRIEESQDNGRELSGIFVHARLKDGTSYAVTAEKGQFLRTEDMEAIVFRLTNGTLVQYTKDSPIPRVLTFSSHSIPIALPKYGSFRTRGGRNLELTLPELARIGGDAHAPPELRDTSRAAFHFRLVEVATMLLLPLLAVALGVPSKRSTSALGVFLSIVILVSYHKINQYAEALGGLGRIDPIIALWGPFAIFAGIVFWMYYTVAYVPGGQPIGALERGFSKLTAAIMRLLPGRRRAKAAE
;
A
#
# COMPACT_ATOMS: atom_id res chain seq x y z
N MET A 1 -19.88 -11.41 -30.21
CA MET A 1 -18.47 -11.88 -30.15
C MET A 1 -18.35 -13.23 -30.81
N PRO A 2 -17.39 -13.45 -31.70
CA PRO A 2 -17.11 -14.79 -32.25
C PRO A 2 -16.81 -15.78 -31.09
N LEU A 3 -17.08 -17.07 -31.35
CA LEU A 3 -16.94 -18.14 -30.34
C LEU A 3 -15.54 -18.16 -29.69
N ILE A 4 -14.52 -17.93 -30.53
CA ILE A 4 -13.12 -17.86 -30.10
C ILE A 4 -12.86 -16.71 -29.12
N ASP A 5 -13.42 -15.53 -29.38
CA ASP A 5 -13.24 -14.38 -28.47
C ASP A 5 -13.87 -14.65 -27.10
N ARG A 6 -15.03 -15.29 -27.05
CA ARG A 6 -15.71 -15.68 -25.81
C ARG A 6 -14.92 -16.74 -25.04
N TYR A 7 -14.35 -17.69 -25.76
CA TYR A 7 -13.47 -18.71 -25.18
C TYR A 7 -12.22 -18.08 -24.57
N LEU A 8 -11.51 -17.23 -25.34
CA LEU A 8 -10.34 -16.50 -24.84
C LEU A 8 -10.66 -15.60 -23.66
N ALA A 9 -11.80 -14.91 -23.70
CA ALA A 9 -12.22 -14.05 -22.59
C ALA A 9 -12.36 -14.85 -21.29
N ARG A 10 -13.04 -16.01 -21.34
CA ARG A 10 -13.19 -16.89 -20.16
C ARG A 10 -11.83 -17.44 -19.71
N LEU A 11 -10.97 -17.80 -20.65
CA LEU A 11 -9.65 -18.36 -20.36
C LEU A 11 -8.73 -17.35 -19.66
N ILE A 12 -8.87 -16.07 -19.98
CA ILE A 12 -8.11 -14.97 -19.34
C ILE A 12 -8.76 -14.56 -18.02
N ALA A 13 -10.09 -14.44 -17.96
CA ALA A 13 -10.81 -13.95 -16.78
C ALA A 13 -10.54 -14.79 -15.53
N VAL A 14 -10.59 -16.11 -15.65
CA VAL A 14 -10.44 -17.02 -14.51
C VAL A 14 -9.08 -16.82 -13.80
N PRO A 15 -7.93 -16.94 -14.46
CA PRO A 15 -6.64 -16.72 -13.80
C PRO A 15 -6.41 -15.26 -13.40
N LEU A 16 -6.95 -14.29 -14.15
CA LEU A 16 -6.85 -12.88 -13.82
C LEU A 16 -7.51 -12.60 -12.46
N PHE A 17 -8.78 -12.95 -12.31
CA PHE A 17 -9.49 -12.72 -11.05
C PHE A 17 -8.98 -13.59 -9.91
N ALA A 18 -8.56 -14.83 -10.17
CA ALA A 18 -7.94 -15.68 -9.18
C ALA A 18 -6.64 -15.07 -8.63
N ASN A 19 -5.76 -14.57 -9.50
CA ASN A 19 -4.52 -13.90 -9.08
C ASN A 19 -4.80 -12.59 -8.32
N LEU A 20 -5.78 -11.80 -8.75
CA LEU A 20 -6.19 -10.59 -8.01
C LEU A 20 -6.72 -10.93 -6.62
N LEU A 21 -7.54 -11.98 -6.52
CA LEU A 21 -8.08 -12.42 -5.23
C LEU A 21 -6.97 -12.92 -4.29
N ILE A 22 -6.05 -13.76 -4.80
CA ILE A 22 -4.92 -14.28 -4.03
C ILE A 22 -4.02 -13.11 -3.57
N ALA A 23 -3.69 -12.19 -4.45
CA ALA A 23 -2.90 -11.01 -4.11
C ALA A 23 -3.60 -10.16 -3.04
N ALA A 24 -4.90 -9.90 -3.19
CA ALA A 24 -5.69 -9.16 -2.21
C ALA A 24 -5.71 -9.88 -0.84
N MET A 25 -5.91 -11.20 -0.82
CA MET A 25 -5.89 -11.99 0.42
C MET A 25 -4.52 -11.94 1.13
N LEU A 26 -3.43 -12.10 0.38
CA LEU A 26 -2.09 -12.05 0.97
C LEU A 26 -1.78 -10.65 1.56
N LEU A 27 -2.20 -9.60 0.87
CA LEU A 27 -2.01 -8.23 1.34
C LEU A 27 -2.86 -7.91 2.57
N VAL A 28 -4.12 -8.38 2.58
CA VAL A 28 -4.99 -8.24 3.76
C VAL A 28 -4.39 -8.99 4.94
N LEU A 29 -3.89 -10.23 4.73
CA LEU A 29 -3.27 -11.03 5.79
C LEU A 29 -2.01 -10.37 6.37
N ASP A 30 -1.15 -9.79 5.52
CA ASP A 30 0.03 -9.04 5.94
C ASP A 30 -0.35 -7.79 6.76
N ARG A 31 -1.35 -7.03 6.32
CA ARG A 31 -1.72 -5.77 6.94
C ARG A 31 -2.62 -5.89 8.15
N ILE A 32 -3.47 -6.91 8.21
CA ILE A 32 -4.41 -7.08 9.33
C ILE A 32 -3.67 -7.21 10.66
N ARG A 33 -2.56 -7.96 10.69
CA ARG A 33 -1.75 -8.11 11.89
C ARG A 33 -1.18 -6.78 12.36
N ILE A 34 -0.55 -6.01 11.45
CA ILE A 34 0.05 -4.72 11.76
C ILE A 34 -1.00 -3.71 12.25
N LEU A 35 -2.19 -3.74 11.63
CA LEU A 35 -3.29 -2.84 12.01
C LEU A 35 -3.93 -3.24 13.33
N LEU A 36 -4.07 -4.53 13.61
CA LEU A 36 -4.56 -5.02 14.90
C LEU A 36 -3.62 -4.63 16.03
N ASP A 37 -2.30 -4.85 15.84
CA ASP A 37 -1.29 -4.45 16.83
C ASP A 37 -1.29 -2.93 17.05
N PHE A 38 -1.42 -2.15 15.97
CA PHE A 38 -1.49 -0.70 16.05
C PHE A 38 -2.75 -0.22 16.79
N VAL A 39 -3.94 -0.73 16.42
CA VAL A 39 -5.20 -0.36 17.06
C VAL A 39 -5.24 -0.81 18.52
N ALA A 40 -4.71 -2.00 18.83
CA ALA A 40 -4.61 -2.49 20.19
C ALA A 40 -3.66 -1.64 21.05
N THR A 41 -2.54 -1.20 20.49
CA THR A 41 -1.55 -0.35 21.17
C THR A 41 -2.11 1.03 21.46
N GLU A 42 -2.82 1.63 20.51
CA GLU A 42 -3.42 2.97 20.65
C GLU A 42 -4.79 2.92 21.38
N GLY A 43 -5.29 1.73 21.74
CA GLY A 43 -6.53 1.56 22.51
C GLY A 43 -7.82 1.80 21.71
N GLY A 44 -7.77 1.69 20.39
CA GLY A 44 -8.92 1.93 19.53
C GLY A 44 -9.87 0.74 19.38
N PRO A 45 -11.12 0.97 18.94
CA PRO A 45 -12.07 -0.10 18.70
C PRO A 45 -11.71 -0.92 17.44
N VAL A 46 -11.90 -2.23 17.50
CA VAL A 46 -11.51 -3.17 16.43
C VAL A 46 -12.18 -2.87 15.08
N ASN A 47 -13.35 -2.25 15.06
CA ASN A 47 -14.03 -1.88 13.81
C ASN A 47 -13.24 -0.85 12.96
N VAL A 48 -12.32 -0.10 13.57
CA VAL A 48 -11.46 0.84 12.87
C VAL A 48 -10.44 0.11 11.98
N VAL A 49 -10.03 -1.10 12.36
CA VAL A 49 -9.14 -1.95 11.54
C VAL A 49 -9.75 -2.18 10.15
N TRP A 50 -11.04 -2.50 10.08
CA TRP A 50 -11.72 -2.72 8.80
C TRP A 50 -11.82 -1.45 7.96
N LYS A 51 -12.05 -0.29 8.60
CA LYS A 51 -12.04 1.01 7.91
C LYS A 51 -10.64 1.34 7.36
N MET A 52 -9.60 1.07 8.13
CA MET A 52 -8.22 1.26 7.70
C MET A 52 -7.85 0.32 6.54
N LEU A 53 -8.23 -0.97 6.62
CA LEU A 53 -8.04 -1.94 5.53
C LEU A 53 -8.76 -1.52 4.26
N ALA A 54 -10.02 -1.09 4.36
CA ALA A 54 -10.78 -0.61 3.20
C ALA A 54 -10.11 0.59 2.51
N ASN A 55 -9.51 1.50 3.29
CA ASN A 55 -8.78 2.64 2.75
C ASN A 55 -7.40 2.28 2.16
N LEU A 56 -6.83 1.13 2.51
CA LEU A 56 -5.59 0.62 1.89
C LEU A 56 -5.87 -0.14 0.59
N LEU A 57 -7.08 -0.69 0.41
CA LEU A 57 -7.42 -1.53 -0.73
C LEU A 57 -7.16 -0.87 -2.10
N PRO A 58 -7.47 0.41 -2.35
CA PRO A 58 -7.19 1.05 -3.64
C PRO A 58 -5.70 1.10 -3.99
N GLU A 59 -4.82 1.31 -3.01
CA GLU A 59 -3.37 1.29 -3.22
C GLU A 59 -2.88 -0.07 -3.72
N TYR A 60 -3.39 -1.14 -3.12
CA TYR A 60 -3.03 -2.50 -3.51
C TYR A 60 -3.65 -2.94 -4.84
N LEU A 61 -4.87 -2.49 -5.14
CA LEU A 61 -5.49 -2.74 -6.42
C LEU A 61 -4.73 -2.04 -7.56
N GLY A 62 -4.22 -0.83 -7.32
CA GLY A 62 -3.38 -0.11 -8.28
C GLY A 62 -2.18 -0.92 -8.75
N LEU A 63 -1.53 -1.66 -7.84
CA LEU A 63 -0.41 -2.56 -8.13
C LEU A 63 -0.87 -3.94 -8.61
N GLY A 64 -1.94 -4.47 -8.04
CA GLY A 64 -2.43 -5.81 -8.31
C GLY A 64 -3.03 -5.98 -9.71
N ILE A 65 -3.74 -4.96 -10.22
CA ILE A 65 -4.40 -5.01 -11.52
C ILE A 65 -3.40 -5.25 -12.67
N PRO A 66 -2.28 -4.52 -12.81
CA PRO A 66 -1.27 -4.80 -13.82
C PRO A 66 -0.70 -6.23 -13.72
N ILE A 67 -0.40 -6.69 -12.51
CA ILE A 67 0.12 -8.05 -12.27
C ILE A 67 -0.94 -9.09 -12.67
N GLY A 68 -2.18 -8.91 -12.24
CA GLY A 68 -3.30 -9.79 -12.59
C GLY A 68 -3.53 -9.87 -14.10
N LEU A 69 -3.45 -8.74 -14.81
CA LEU A 69 -3.58 -8.68 -16.26
C LEU A 69 -2.48 -9.49 -16.96
N VAL A 70 -1.21 -9.27 -16.59
CA VAL A 70 -0.09 -10.01 -17.17
C VAL A 70 -0.25 -11.51 -16.92
N LEU A 71 -0.47 -11.91 -15.68
CA LEU A 71 -0.60 -13.32 -15.33
C LEU A 71 -1.83 -13.97 -15.95
N GLY A 72 -2.96 -13.24 -16.00
CA GLY A 72 -4.18 -13.73 -16.67
C GLY A 72 -3.97 -14.04 -18.12
N VAL A 73 -3.40 -13.11 -18.88
CA VAL A 73 -3.10 -13.29 -20.31
C VAL A 73 -2.02 -14.35 -20.51
N LEU A 74 -0.94 -14.28 -19.74
CA LEU A 74 0.20 -15.21 -19.86
C LEU A 74 -0.23 -16.65 -19.60
N LEU A 75 -0.98 -16.93 -18.54
CA LEU A 75 -1.45 -18.27 -18.20
C LEU A 75 -2.43 -18.80 -19.26
N ALA A 76 -3.28 -17.93 -19.81
CA ALA A 76 -4.17 -18.28 -20.92
C ALA A 76 -3.39 -18.71 -22.15
N PHE A 77 -2.41 -17.91 -22.61
CA PHE A 77 -1.59 -18.24 -23.78
C PHE A 77 -0.69 -19.45 -23.54
N ARG A 78 -0.19 -19.60 -22.31
CA ARG A 78 0.56 -20.79 -21.94
C ARG A 78 -0.30 -22.05 -22.03
N ARG A 79 -1.53 -22.03 -21.53
CA ARG A 79 -2.47 -23.14 -21.64
C ARG A 79 -2.72 -23.51 -23.10
N LEU A 80 -3.04 -22.51 -23.95
CA LEU A 80 -3.22 -22.72 -25.39
C LEU A 80 -2.00 -23.33 -26.05
N GLY A 81 -0.79 -22.90 -25.66
CA GLY A 81 0.46 -23.43 -26.21
C GLY A 81 0.76 -24.85 -25.74
N THR A 82 0.49 -25.19 -24.48
CA THR A 82 0.74 -26.55 -23.95
C THR A 82 -0.28 -27.58 -24.44
N SER A 83 -1.54 -27.16 -24.70
CA SER A 83 -2.59 -28.03 -25.26
C SER A 83 -2.54 -28.16 -26.78
N SER A 84 -1.56 -27.51 -27.43
CA SER A 84 -1.47 -27.44 -28.94
C SER A 84 -2.66 -26.74 -29.60
N GLU A 85 -3.57 -26.15 -28.82
CA GLU A 85 -4.71 -25.36 -29.35
C GLU A 85 -4.23 -24.12 -30.09
N LEU A 86 -3.15 -23.49 -29.62
CA LEU A 86 -2.55 -22.33 -30.26
C LEU A 86 -2.04 -22.65 -31.67
N ASP A 87 -1.38 -23.81 -31.85
CA ASP A 87 -0.90 -24.27 -33.16
C ASP A 87 -2.09 -24.59 -34.09
N SER A 88 -3.16 -25.22 -33.59
CA SER A 88 -4.39 -25.48 -34.34
C SER A 88 -5.08 -24.18 -34.79
N LEU A 89 -5.17 -23.17 -33.91
CA LEU A 89 -5.73 -21.86 -34.27
C LEU A 89 -4.89 -21.14 -35.34
N ARG A 90 -3.57 -21.27 -35.23
CA ARG A 90 -2.67 -20.71 -36.26
C ARG A 90 -2.73 -21.45 -37.61
N ALA A 91 -2.91 -22.76 -37.58
CA ALA A 91 -3.06 -23.57 -38.80
C ALA A 91 -4.29 -23.20 -39.63
N VAL A 92 -5.38 -22.75 -38.97
CA VAL A 92 -6.57 -22.20 -39.66
C VAL A 92 -6.44 -20.71 -40.02
N GLY A 93 -5.23 -20.14 -39.94
CA GLY A 93 -4.93 -18.76 -40.37
C GLY A 93 -5.12 -17.65 -39.35
N LEU A 94 -5.37 -17.97 -38.08
CA LEU A 94 -5.49 -16.95 -37.04
C LEU A 94 -4.11 -16.40 -36.62
N SER A 95 -3.89 -15.12 -36.88
CA SER A 95 -2.65 -14.43 -36.46
C SER A 95 -2.61 -14.15 -34.98
N TYR A 96 -1.41 -13.95 -34.41
CA TYR A 96 -1.25 -13.45 -33.02
C TYR A 96 -1.95 -12.13 -32.79
N THR A 97 -1.92 -11.23 -33.78
CA THR A 97 -2.60 -9.93 -33.73
C THR A 97 -4.12 -10.08 -33.55
N ARG A 98 -4.72 -11.10 -34.22
CA ARG A 98 -6.15 -11.41 -34.06
C ARG A 98 -6.46 -11.95 -32.67
N LEU A 99 -5.59 -12.79 -32.13
CA LEU A 99 -5.73 -13.36 -30.77
C LEU A 99 -5.51 -12.32 -29.67
N LEU A 100 -4.74 -11.25 -29.93
CA LEU A 100 -4.53 -10.15 -29.01
C LEU A 100 -5.77 -9.25 -28.82
N ARG A 101 -6.78 -9.34 -29.66
CA ARG A 101 -8.00 -8.49 -29.55
C ARG A 101 -8.64 -8.59 -28.16
N VAL A 102 -8.78 -9.79 -27.62
CA VAL A 102 -9.39 -10.02 -26.30
C VAL A 102 -8.47 -9.55 -25.16
N PRO A 103 -7.17 -9.88 -25.10
CA PRO A 103 -6.21 -9.29 -24.16
C PRO A 103 -6.25 -7.77 -24.14
N TYR A 104 -6.30 -7.10 -25.31
CA TYR A 104 -6.38 -5.64 -25.36
C TYR A 104 -7.72 -5.08 -24.85
N MET A 105 -8.83 -5.78 -25.05
CA MET A 105 -10.10 -5.38 -24.44
C MET A 105 -10.00 -5.37 -22.91
N TYR A 106 -9.37 -6.40 -22.32
CA TYR A 106 -9.09 -6.43 -20.88
C TYR A 106 -8.10 -5.32 -20.46
N ALA A 107 -7.02 -5.13 -21.22
CA ALA A 107 -6.01 -4.12 -20.93
C ALA A 107 -6.61 -2.71 -20.91
N ILE A 108 -7.41 -2.35 -21.91
CA ILE A 108 -8.06 -1.03 -21.98
C ILE A 108 -9.08 -0.86 -20.85
N ALA A 109 -9.95 -1.87 -20.63
CA ALA A 109 -10.94 -1.80 -19.55
C ALA A 109 -10.27 -1.66 -18.17
N LEU A 110 -9.25 -2.49 -17.91
CA LEU A 110 -8.52 -2.45 -16.64
C LEU A 110 -7.63 -1.22 -16.51
N ALA A 111 -7.08 -0.68 -17.60
CA ALA A 111 -6.33 0.57 -17.58
C ALA A 111 -7.22 1.76 -17.20
N LEU A 112 -8.46 1.82 -17.71
CA LEU A 112 -9.44 2.83 -17.31
C LEU A 112 -9.84 2.69 -15.83
N VAL A 113 -10.08 1.46 -15.37
CA VAL A 113 -10.36 1.18 -13.95
C VAL A 113 -9.17 1.58 -13.08
N ASN A 114 -7.95 1.20 -13.48
CA ASN A 114 -6.74 1.55 -12.75
C ASN A 114 -6.49 3.05 -12.72
N LEU A 115 -6.74 3.76 -13.82
CA LEU A 115 -6.68 5.22 -13.89
C LEU A 115 -7.66 5.88 -12.89
N ALA A 116 -8.88 5.36 -12.81
CA ALA A 116 -9.87 5.85 -11.83
C ALA A 116 -9.41 5.58 -10.39
N ILE A 117 -8.85 4.40 -10.14
CA ILE A 117 -8.35 4.04 -8.81
C ILE A 117 -7.16 4.93 -8.43
N VAL A 118 -6.08 4.94 -9.21
CA VAL A 118 -4.83 5.62 -8.88
C VAL A 118 -4.97 7.15 -9.00
N GLY A 119 -5.80 7.61 -9.94
CA GLY A 119 -6.03 9.04 -10.19
C GLY A 119 -6.94 9.72 -9.20
N PHE A 120 -7.95 9.00 -8.67
CA PHE A 120 -9.02 9.63 -7.87
C PHE A 120 -9.29 8.91 -6.55
N ILE A 121 -9.47 7.59 -6.54
CA ILE A 121 -9.90 6.86 -5.33
C ILE A 121 -8.76 6.75 -4.32
N GLN A 122 -7.58 6.33 -4.76
CA GLN A 122 -6.40 6.12 -3.92
C GLN A 122 -5.98 7.37 -3.14
N PRO A 123 -5.93 8.59 -3.75
CA PRO A 123 -5.59 9.82 -3.02
C PRO A 123 -6.54 10.13 -1.85
N HIS A 124 -7.84 9.95 -2.05
CA HIS A 124 -8.84 10.16 -0.99
C HIS A 124 -8.74 9.07 0.09
N SER A 125 -8.59 7.83 -0.31
CA SER A 125 -8.41 6.70 0.61
C SER A 125 -7.14 6.86 1.47
N ARG A 126 -6.05 7.34 0.86
CA ARG A 126 -4.81 7.62 1.59
C ARG A 126 -4.98 8.70 2.65
N TYR A 127 -5.66 9.79 2.30
CA TYR A 127 -5.98 10.85 3.24
C TYR A 127 -6.86 10.35 4.39
N ASN A 128 -7.92 9.59 4.09
CA ASN A 128 -8.81 9.00 5.09
C ASN A 128 -8.06 8.01 6.01
N TYR A 129 -7.14 7.22 5.47
CA TYR A 129 -6.29 6.32 6.26
C TYR A 129 -5.40 7.08 7.26
N GLU A 130 -4.75 8.16 6.82
CA GLU A 130 -3.92 9.00 7.69
C GLU A 130 -4.80 9.73 8.73
N GLY A 131 -6.03 10.12 8.35
CA GLY A 131 -7.01 10.68 9.29
C GLY A 131 -7.36 9.70 10.39
N LEU A 132 -7.69 8.45 10.06
CA LEU A 132 -7.99 7.41 11.05
C LEU A 132 -6.79 7.12 11.97
N ARG A 133 -5.56 7.12 11.42
CA ARG A 133 -4.35 6.99 12.23
C ARG A 133 -4.16 8.15 13.20
N PHE A 134 -4.45 9.35 12.74
CA PHE A 134 -4.40 10.55 13.57
C PHE A 134 -5.46 10.51 14.68
N GLU A 135 -6.70 10.14 14.35
CA GLU A 135 -7.80 10.02 15.32
C GLU A 135 -7.49 8.97 16.39
N LEU A 136 -6.90 7.83 16.03
CA LEU A 136 -6.45 6.83 17.00
C LEU A 136 -5.38 7.38 17.94
N ARG A 137 -4.33 7.99 17.40
CA ARG A 137 -3.23 8.56 18.20
C ARG A 137 -3.63 9.73 19.06
N SER A 138 -4.60 10.51 18.59
CA SER A 138 -5.13 11.67 19.37
C SER A 138 -6.12 11.27 20.45
N GLY A 139 -6.48 9.98 20.55
CA GLY A 139 -7.51 9.52 21.47
C GLY A 139 -8.92 10.00 21.13
N ALA A 140 -9.13 10.60 19.96
CA ALA A 140 -10.42 11.16 19.54
C ALA A 140 -11.51 10.10 19.34
N LEU A 141 -11.12 8.83 19.11
CA LEU A 141 -12.05 7.70 18.99
C LEU A 141 -12.44 7.08 20.35
N GLY A 142 -12.22 7.80 21.44
CA GLY A 142 -12.40 7.29 22.79
C GLY A 142 -11.29 6.30 23.10
N ALA A 143 -10.09 6.85 23.40
CA ALA A 143 -9.00 6.05 23.93
C ALA A 143 -9.59 5.20 25.05
N SER A 144 -9.64 3.89 24.87
CA SER A 144 -9.93 3.01 25.98
C SER A 144 -8.72 3.14 26.88
N ILE A 145 -8.87 3.98 27.91
CA ILE A 145 -7.89 4.05 28.97
C ILE A 145 -7.77 2.63 29.47
N LYS A 146 -6.59 2.05 29.36
CA LYS A 146 -6.36 0.67 29.74
C LYS A 146 -6.66 0.54 31.22
N VAL A 147 -7.71 -0.19 31.53
CA VAL A 147 -8.13 -0.46 32.92
C VAL A 147 -7.00 -1.20 33.61
N GLY A 148 -6.60 -0.72 34.79
CA GLY A 148 -5.54 -1.31 35.61
C GLY A 148 -4.12 -0.88 35.29
N GLU A 149 -3.86 -0.21 34.14
CA GLU A 149 -2.51 0.27 33.76
C GLU A 149 -2.34 1.77 33.94
N PHE A 150 -1.09 2.20 34.17
CA PHE A 150 -0.75 3.62 34.20
C PHE A 150 -0.63 4.17 32.79
N THR A 151 -1.50 5.08 32.42
CA THR A 151 -1.50 5.77 31.13
C THR A 151 -0.91 7.17 31.27
N ASN A 152 0.11 7.49 30.50
CA ASN A 152 0.76 8.79 30.50
C ASN A 152 0.11 9.72 29.48
N PHE A 153 -0.34 10.89 29.96
CA PHE A 153 -0.87 11.96 29.12
C PHE A 153 0.18 13.07 28.96
N PRO A 154 0.08 13.86 27.87
CA PRO A 154 0.90 15.04 27.67
C PRO A 154 0.77 16.02 28.86
N GLY A 155 1.89 16.66 29.25
CA GLY A 155 1.93 17.56 30.43
C GLY A 155 2.38 16.87 31.69
N ASN A 156 3.04 15.72 31.64
CA ASN A 156 3.49 14.92 32.79
C ASN A 156 2.34 14.51 33.73
N ILE A 157 1.21 14.15 33.10
CA ILE A 157 0.04 13.64 33.81
C ILE A 157 -0.02 12.14 33.64
N THR A 158 -0.02 11.37 34.71
CA THR A 158 -0.20 9.92 34.70
C THR A 158 -1.53 9.58 35.33
N VAL A 159 -2.34 8.79 34.65
CA VAL A 159 -3.67 8.39 35.13
C VAL A 159 -3.74 6.87 35.20
N ARG A 160 -4.32 6.33 36.27
CA ARG A 160 -4.71 4.91 36.37
C ARG A 160 -6.19 4.85 36.76
N ILE A 161 -6.90 3.91 36.14
CA ILE A 161 -8.33 3.69 36.37
C ILE A 161 -8.48 2.20 36.65
N GLU A 162 -9.20 1.83 37.71
CA GLU A 162 -9.38 0.44 38.09
C GLU A 162 -10.50 -0.24 37.30
N GLU A 163 -11.60 0.49 37.08
CA GLU A 163 -12.74 -0.04 36.29
C GLU A 163 -13.30 1.03 35.36
N SER A 164 -13.76 0.59 34.22
CA SER A 164 -14.42 1.42 33.19
C SER A 164 -15.73 0.75 32.76
N GLN A 165 -16.82 1.45 32.92
CA GLN A 165 -18.16 1.02 32.56
C GLN A 165 -18.72 1.93 31.46
N ASP A 166 -19.74 1.48 30.75
CA ASP A 166 -20.46 2.22 29.70
C ASP A 166 -19.54 2.83 28.61
N ASN A 167 -18.61 2.00 28.07
CA ASN A 167 -17.66 2.41 27.02
C ASN A 167 -16.79 3.63 27.41
N GLY A 168 -16.36 3.70 28.66
CA GLY A 168 -15.48 4.79 29.12
C GLY A 168 -16.20 6.04 29.64
N ARG A 169 -17.53 5.99 29.77
CA ARG A 169 -18.30 7.13 30.32
C ARG A 169 -18.30 7.19 31.84
N GLU A 170 -18.32 6.04 32.51
CA GLU A 170 -18.21 5.95 33.96
C GLU A 170 -16.94 5.21 34.34
N LEU A 171 -16.12 5.87 35.16
CA LEU A 171 -14.82 5.38 35.59
C LEU A 171 -14.83 5.30 37.10
N SER A 172 -14.24 4.24 37.66
CA SER A 172 -14.10 4.06 39.12
C SER A 172 -12.66 3.68 39.49
N GLY A 173 -12.28 3.99 40.74
CA GLY A 173 -10.95 3.74 41.24
C GLY A 173 -9.87 4.56 40.56
N ILE A 174 -10.00 5.87 40.54
CA ILE A 174 -9.17 6.77 39.76
C ILE A 174 -7.99 7.26 40.57
N PHE A 175 -6.80 7.16 40.00
CA PHE A 175 -5.58 7.78 40.48
C PHE A 175 -4.99 8.68 39.38
N VAL A 176 -4.73 9.94 39.72
CA VAL A 176 -4.07 10.90 38.80
C VAL A 176 -2.84 11.46 39.52
N HIS A 177 -1.69 11.39 38.83
CA HIS A 177 -0.47 12.05 39.25
C HIS A 177 -0.06 13.07 38.19
N ALA A 178 0.12 14.33 38.59
CA ALA A 178 0.56 15.39 37.69
C ALA A 178 1.76 16.12 38.29
N ARG A 179 2.78 16.38 37.44
CA ARG A 179 3.94 17.19 37.84
C ARG A 179 4.04 18.42 36.96
N LEU A 180 3.96 19.60 37.60
CA LEU A 180 4.10 20.88 36.91
C LEU A 180 5.57 21.23 36.68
N LYS A 181 5.81 22.21 35.80
CA LYS A 181 7.16 22.69 35.45
C LYS A 181 7.86 23.42 36.61
N ASP A 182 7.11 23.95 37.56
CA ASP A 182 7.60 24.62 38.75
C ASP A 182 8.08 23.65 39.85
N GLY A 183 7.99 22.34 39.62
CA GLY A 183 8.37 21.30 40.55
C GLY A 183 7.24 20.89 41.53
N THR A 184 6.08 21.53 41.46
CA THR A 184 4.88 21.12 42.22
C THR A 184 4.32 19.83 41.64
N SER A 185 3.96 18.87 42.49
CA SER A 185 3.28 17.65 42.09
C SER A 185 1.95 17.48 42.81
N TYR A 186 0.99 16.93 42.10
CA TYR A 186 -0.34 16.63 42.58
C TYR A 186 -0.59 15.12 42.46
N ALA A 187 -1.09 14.53 43.55
CA ALA A 187 -1.64 13.18 43.52
C ALA A 187 -3.13 13.27 43.87
N VAL A 188 -3.98 12.78 43.01
CA VAL A 188 -5.43 12.82 43.18
C VAL A 188 -5.96 11.40 43.18
N THR A 189 -6.76 11.05 44.18
CA THR A 189 -7.54 9.81 44.22
C THR A 189 -9.02 10.17 44.21
N ALA A 190 -9.83 9.44 43.42
CA ALA A 190 -11.27 9.64 43.39
C ALA A 190 -12.02 8.33 43.22
N GLU A 191 -13.20 8.22 43.81
CA GLU A 191 -14.06 7.02 43.69
C GLU A 191 -14.62 6.90 42.27
N LYS A 192 -15.09 8.02 41.70
CA LYS A 192 -15.70 8.08 40.39
C LYS A 192 -15.16 9.21 39.54
N GLY A 193 -15.23 9.06 38.23
CA GLY A 193 -14.88 10.11 37.29
C GLY A 193 -15.56 9.94 35.92
N GLN A 194 -15.68 11.06 35.22
CA GLN A 194 -16.27 11.15 33.92
C GLN A 194 -15.44 12.07 33.03
N PHE A 195 -15.20 11.66 31.79
CA PHE A 195 -14.66 12.56 30.79
C PHE A 195 -15.79 13.35 30.13
N LEU A 196 -15.78 14.65 30.35
CA LEU A 196 -16.71 15.58 29.71
C LEU A 196 -15.99 16.32 28.59
N ARG A 197 -16.59 16.33 27.41
CA ARG A 197 -16.07 17.08 26.28
C ARG A 197 -16.58 18.53 26.38
N THR A 198 -15.68 19.50 26.27
CA THR A 198 -16.08 20.91 26.15
C THR A 198 -16.67 21.17 24.76
N GLU A 199 -17.68 22.02 24.65
CA GLU A 199 -18.35 22.36 23.36
C GLU A 199 -17.38 22.86 22.32
N ASP A 200 -16.29 23.53 22.67
CA ASP A 200 -15.24 24.05 21.79
C ASP A 200 -14.20 23.01 21.35
N MET A 201 -14.35 21.73 21.68
CA MET A 201 -13.44 20.63 21.33
C MET A 201 -11.95 20.80 21.70
N GLU A 202 -11.58 21.83 22.46
CA GLU A 202 -10.18 22.14 22.77
C GLU A 202 -9.65 21.49 24.07
N ALA A 203 -10.54 21.03 24.94
CA ALA A 203 -10.16 20.38 26.20
C ALA A 203 -11.14 19.27 26.61
N ILE A 204 -10.63 18.21 27.19
CA ILE A 204 -11.43 17.23 27.93
C ILE A 204 -11.37 17.64 29.39
N VAL A 205 -12.52 17.84 30.00
CA VAL A 205 -12.63 18.07 31.47
C VAL A 205 -12.83 16.70 32.11
N PHE A 206 -11.86 16.31 32.93
CA PHE A 206 -11.98 15.10 33.75
C PHE A 206 -12.64 15.51 35.06
N ARG A 207 -13.94 15.23 35.19
CA ARG A 207 -14.70 15.46 36.38
C ARG A 207 -14.56 14.28 37.33
N LEU A 208 -13.99 14.53 38.50
CA LEU A 208 -13.79 13.57 39.56
C LEU A 208 -14.82 13.81 40.66
N THR A 209 -15.33 12.75 41.25
CA THR A 209 -16.33 12.78 42.31
C THR A 209 -15.82 11.98 43.50
N ASN A 210 -15.98 12.54 44.71
CA ASN A 210 -15.55 11.96 45.96
C ASN A 210 -14.08 11.60 46.01
N GLY A 211 -13.21 12.57 46.23
CA GLY A 211 -11.78 12.32 46.16
C GLY A 211 -10.95 13.16 47.10
N THR A 212 -9.66 12.83 47.08
CA THR A 212 -8.62 13.52 47.87
C THR A 212 -7.50 13.95 46.95
N LEU A 213 -7.11 15.22 47.04
CA LEU A 213 -5.98 15.80 46.33
C LEU A 213 -4.86 16.07 47.34
N VAL A 214 -3.68 15.56 47.06
CA VAL A 214 -2.46 15.81 47.84
C VAL A 214 -1.51 16.62 46.98
N GLN A 215 -1.16 17.80 47.43
CA GLN A 215 -0.22 18.71 46.77
C GLN A 215 1.12 18.69 47.50
N TYR A 216 2.18 18.43 46.72
CA TYR A 216 3.57 18.56 47.16
C TYR A 216 4.23 19.75 46.48
N THR A 217 4.75 20.68 47.26
CA THR A 217 5.48 21.85 46.77
C THR A 217 6.93 21.75 47.22
N LYS A 218 7.87 22.10 46.35
CA LYS A 218 9.31 21.98 46.63
C LYS A 218 9.75 22.74 47.89
N ASP A 219 9.09 23.83 48.18
CA ASP A 219 9.43 24.75 49.26
C ASP A 219 8.69 24.46 50.59
N SER A 220 7.83 23.45 50.66
CA SER A 220 7.08 23.07 51.85
C SER A 220 7.23 21.58 52.15
N PRO A 221 7.81 21.20 53.32
CA PRO A 221 7.96 19.78 53.67
C PRO A 221 6.63 19.10 54.03
N ILE A 222 5.55 19.88 54.28
CA ILE A 222 4.25 19.37 54.66
C ILE A 222 3.32 19.37 53.44
N PRO A 223 2.80 18.21 53.01
CA PRO A 223 1.84 18.16 51.91
C PRO A 223 0.52 18.81 52.30
N ARG A 224 -0.10 19.52 51.36
CA ARG A 224 -1.46 20.03 51.52
C ARG A 224 -2.44 18.98 51.04
N VAL A 225 -3.40 18.64 51.90
CA VAL A 225 -4.44 17.65 51.59
C VAL A 225 -5.77 18.36 51.47
N LEU A 226 -6.45 18.18 50.35
CA LEU A 226 -7.78 18.71 50.06
C LEU A 226 -8.72 17.56 49.73
N THR A 227 -9.81 17.44 50.48
CA THR A 227 -10.90 16.49 50.16
C THR A 227 -12.00 17.24 49.41
N PHE A 228 -12.52 16.65 48.38
CA PHE A 228 -13.54 17.28 47.52
C PHE A 228 -14.68 16.29 47.20
N SER A 229 -15.89 16.82 47.10
CA SER A 229 -17.05 16.07 46.58
C SER A 229 -17.10 16.08 45.07
N SER A 230 -16.63 17.16 44.43
CA SER A 230 -16.46 17.22 42.97
C SER A 230 -15.27 18.11 42.64
N HIS A 231 -14.41 17.64 41.72
CA HIS A 231 -13.26 18.40 41.22
C HIS A 231 -13.10 18.16 39.72
N SER A 232 -12.82 19.22 38.97
CA SER A 232 -12.65 19.14 37.50
C SER A 232 -11.21 19.46 37.13
N ILE A 233 -10.52 18.51 36.54
CA ILE A 233 -9.17 18.68 36.03
C ILE A 233 -9.24 18.91 34.51
N PRO A 234 -8.91 20.11 34.02
CA PRO A 234 -8.78 20.28 32.57
C PRO A 234 -7.54 19.52 32.10
N ILE A 235 -7.75 18.43 31.42
CA ILE A 235 -6.71 17.77 30.68
C ILE A 235 -6.65 18.49 29.32
N ALA A 236 -5.66 19.38 29.19
CA ALA A 236 -5.36 19.90 27.87
C ALA A 236 -5.09 18.69 26.99
N LEU A 237 -6.02 18.37 26.11
CA LEU A 237 -5.66 17.50 24.99
C LEU A 237 -4.41 18.14 24.38
N PRO A 238 -3.39 17.37 24.04
CA PRO A 238 -2.40 17.92 23.15
C PRO A 238 -3.24 18.56 22.06
N LYS A 239 -2.94 19.82 21.69
CA LYS A 239 -3.53 20.47 20.53
C LYS A 239 -3.14 19.64 19.31
N TYR A 240 -3.68 18.47 19.21
CA TYR A 240 -3.84 17.79 17.95
C TYR A 240 -4.91 18.62 17.27
N GLY A 241 -4.46 19.70 16.61
CA GLY A 241 -5.31 20.51 15.78
C GLY A 241 -6.14 19.58 14.92
N SER A 242 -7.25 20.03 14.40
CA SER A 242 -8.00 19.30 13.41
C SER A 242 -7.03 18.62 12.45
N PHE A 243 -7.26 17.34 12.12
CA PHE A 243 -6.41 16.66 11.13
C PHE A 243 -6.20 17.61 9.94
N ARG A 244 -4.95 17.78 9.54
CA ARG A 244 -4.58 18.75 8.48
C ARG A 244 -5.50 18.66 7.27
N THR A 245 -5.69 19.76 6.59
CA THR A 245 -6.43 19.77 5.32
C THR A 245 -5.73 18.87 4.29
N ARG A 246 -6.52 18.25 3.39
CA ARG A 246 -6.02 17.40 2.31
C ARG A 246 -5.10 18.21 1.37
N GLY A 247 -4.08 17.58 0.84
CA GLY A 247 -3.18 18.19 -0.15
C GLY A 247 -1.78 18.50 0.35
N GLY A 248 -1.47 18.21 1.62
CA GLY A 248 -0.12 18.39 2.17
C GLY A 248 0.92 17.37 1.68
N ARG A 249 0.48 16.33 0.97
CA ARG A 249 1.35 15.30 0.36
C ARG A 249 0.85 14.97 -1.04
N ASN A 250 1.77 14.78 -2.00
CA ASN A 250 1.43 14.48 -3.40
C ASN A 250 0.62 13.18 -3.58
N LEU A 251 0.81 12.22 -2.67
CA LEU A 251 0.04 10.96 -2.65
C LEU A 251 -1.46 11.16 -2.37
N GLU A 252 -1.85 12.32 -1.82
CA GLU A 252 -3.23 12.67 -1.50
C GLU A 252 -3.89 13.54 -2.58
N LEU A 253 -3.11 14.02 -3.54
CA LEU A 253 -3.59 14.83 -4.64
C LEU A 253 -4.15 13.96 -5.75
N THR A 254 -5.32 14.35 -6.28
CA THR A 254 -5.92 13.72 -7.47
C THR A 254 -5.14 14.09 -8.72
N LEU A 255 -5.37 13.35 -9.81
CA LEU A 255 -4.68 13.60 -11.08
C LEU A 255 -4.87 15.05 -11.59
N PRO A 256 -6.07 15.64 -11.60
CA PRO A 256 -6.25 17.05 -11.99
C PRO A 256 -5.54 18.05 -11.06
N GLU A 257 -5.52 17.78 -9.75
CA GLU A 257 -4.82 18.63 -8.79
C GLU A 257 -3.29 18.60 -9.02
N LEU A 258 -2.73 17.40 -9.27
CA LEU A 258 -1.33 17.25 -9.64
C LEU A 258 -0.97 18.00 -10.93
N ALA A 259 -1.83 17.90 -11.95
CA ALA A 259 -1.64 18.61 -13.21
C ALA A 259 -1.68 20.12 -13.01
N ARG A 260 -2.62 20.63 -12.20
CA ARG A 260 -2.74 22.06 -11.88
C ARG A 260 -1.51 22.59 -11.15
N ILE A 261 -1.10 21.94 -10.07
CA ILE A 261 0.06 22.37 -9.26
C ILE A 261 1.36 22.23 -10.07
N GLY A 262 1.53 21.13 -10.80
CA GLY A 262 2.69 20.90 -11.64
C GLY A 262 2.81 21.87 -12.82
N GLY A 263 1.69 22.44 -13.28
CA GLY A 263 1.64 23.46 -14.34
C GLY A 263 1.75 24.91 -13.84
N ASP A 264 1.67 25.14 -12.53
CA ASP A 264 1.71 26.49 -11.96
C ASP A 264 3.16 26.99 -11.85
N ALA A 265 3.49 28.00 -12.64
CA ALA A 265 4.81 28.64 -12.64
C ALA A 265 5.11 29.39 -11.32
N HIS A 266 4.09 29.77 -10.55
CA HIS A 266 4.22 30.49 -9.29
C HIS A 266 4.34 29.54 -8.07
N ALA A 267 4.08 28.25 -8.25
CA ALA A 267 4.24 27.26 -7.18
C ALA A 267 5.72 27.09 -6.79
N PRO A 268 6.02 26.84 -5.51
CA PRO A 268 7.38 26.52 -5.08
C PRO A 268 7.99 25.39 -5.93
N PRO A 269 9.26 25.51 -6.37
CA PRO A 269 9.89 24.54 -7.28
C PRO A 269 9.78 23.08 -6.80
N GLU A 270 10.00 22.84 -5.50
CA GLU A 270 9.87 21.51 -4.90
C GLU A 270 8.46 20.92 -5.04
N LEU A 271 7.43 21.73 -4.77
CA LEU A 271 6.03 21.29 -4.86
C LEU A 271 5.62 21.06 -6.32
N ARG A 272 6.08 21.92 -7.22
CA ARG A 272 5.83 21.80 -8.66
C ARG A 272 6.46 20.54 -9.24
N ASP A 273 7.76 20.32 -8.98
CA ASP A 273 8.50 19.21 -9.57
C ASP A 273 8.04 17.86 -8.99
N THR A 274 7.75 17.78 -7.69
CA THR A 274 7.15 16.59 -7.08
C THR A 274 5.76 16.31 -7.62
N SER A 275 4.94 17.34 -7.86
CA SER A 275 3.58 17.16 -8.42
C SER A 275 3.63 16.72 -9.89
N ARG A 276 4.55 17.28 -10.70
CA ARG A 276 4.80 16.85 -12.08
C ARG A 276 5.28 15.41 -12.13
N ALA A 277 6.23 15.03 -11.27
CA ALA A 277 6.72 13.67 -11.20
C ALA A 277 5.60 12.67 -10.85
N ALA A 278 4.81 12.94 -9.82
CA ALA A 278 3.68 12.10 -9.43
C ALA A 278 2.59 12.01 -10.52
N PHE A 279 2.32 13.10 -11.24
CA PHE A 279 1.39 13.10 -12.37
C PHE A 279 1.86 12.18 -13.49
N HIS A 280 3.09 12.35 -13.96
CA HIS A 280 3.65 11.54 -15.05
C HIS A 280 3.84 10.08 -14.61
N PHE A 281 4.19 9.81 -13.36
CA PHE A 281 4.29 8.46 -12.82
C PHE A 281 2.96 7.70 -12.97
N ARG A 282 1.84 8.28 -12.54
CA ARG A 282 0.52 7.66 -12.67
C ARG A 282 0.12 7.42 -14.14
N LEU A 283 0.44 8.37 -15.02
CA LEU A 283 0.15 8.21 -16.45
C LEU A 283 0.99 7.10 -17.08
N VAL A 284 2.28 7.02 -16.75
CA VAL A 284 3.18 5.97 -17.24
C VAL A 284 2.74 4.60 -16.74
N GLU A 285 2.31 4.46 -15.48
CA GLU A 285 1.78 3.20 -14.96
C GLU A 285 0.56 2.72 -15.76
N VAL A 286 -0.38 3.62 -16.05
CA VAL A 286 -1.57 3.29 -16.84
C VAL A 286 -1.20 3.00 -18.30
N ALA A 287 -0.31 3.79 -18.91
CA ALA A 287 0.17 3.56 -20.27
C ALA A 287 0.89 2.21 -20.40
N THR A 288 1.64 1.82 -19.38
CA THR A 288 2.32 0.52 -19.32
C THR A 288 1.33 -0.64 -19.47
N MET A 289 0.11 -0.52 -18.94
CA MET A 289 -0.89 -1.58 -19.03
C MET A 289 -1.24 -1.94 -20.49
N LEU A 290 -1.07 -1.01 -21.44
CA LEU A 290 -1.29 -1.28 -22.86
C LEU A 290 -0.17 -2.13 -23.47
N LEU A 291 1.01 -2.18 -22.86
CA LEU A 291 2.13 -3.01 -23.27
C LEU A 291 2.05 -4.43 -22.69
N LEU A 292 1.33 -4.60 -21.57
CA LEU A 292 1.29 -5.86 -20.83
C LEU A 292 0.73 -7.05 -21.62
N PRO A 293 -0.29 -6.91 -22.50
CA PRO A 293 -0.71 -8.02 -23.35
C PRO A 293 0.39 -8.54 -24.26
N LEU A 294 1.21 -7.67 -24.84
CA LEU A 294 2.33 -8.05 -25.68
C LEU A 294 3.39 -8.82 -24.90
N LEU A 295 3.76 -8.29 -23.74
CA LEU A 295 4.69 -8.94 -22.81
C LEU A 295 4.18 -10.33 -22.39
N ALA A 296 2.90 -10.39 -21.99
CA ALA A 296 2.27 -11.62 -21.54
C ALA A 296 2.24 -12.72 -22.61
N VAL A 297 1.94 -12.35 -23.86
CA VAL A 297 1.99 -13.29 -24.99
C VAL A 297 3.43 -13.71 -25.30
N ALA A 298 4.37 -12.76 -25.30
CA ALA A 298 5.78 -13.05 -25.56
C ALA A 298 6.40 -14.02 -24.55
N LEU A 299 5.97 -13.95 -23.27
CA LEU A 299 6.45 -14.83 -22.20
C LEU A 299 5.55 -16.05 -21.96
N GLY A 300 4.29 -15.99 -22.41
CA GLY A 300 3.30 -17.06 -22.20
C GLY A 300 3.40 -18.21 -23.18
N VAL A 301 3.86 -17.96 -24.42
CA VAL A 301 3.99 -19.02 -25.45
C VAL A 301 5.21 -19.89 -25.11
N PRO A 302 4.99 -21.18 -24.74
CA PRO A 302 6.09 -22.05 -24.34
C PRO A 302 6.95 -22.44 -25.55
N SER A 303 8.23 -22.71 -25.30
CA SER A 303 9.06 -23.39 -26.30
C SER A 303 8.60 -24.83 -26.47
N LYS A 304 8.64 -25.36 -27.70
CA LYS A 304 8.16 -26.73 -28.03
C LYS A 304 8.80 -27.85 -27.17
N ARG A 305 9.81 -27.55 -26.36
CA ARG A 305 10.58 -28.49 -25.51
C ARG A 305 10.62 -28.15 -24.04
N SER A 306 9.95 -27.07 -23.58
CA SER A 306 10.02 -26.61 -22.19
C SER A 306 8.63 -26.51 -21.59
N THR A 307 8.39 -27.28 -20.53
CA THR A 307 7.23 -27.13 -19.62
C THR A 307 7.51 -26.14 -18.49
N SER A 308 8.63 -25.44 -18.55
CA SER A 308 9.16 -24.56 -17.52
C SER A 308 8.19 -23.43 -17.15
N ALA A 309 8.03 -23.17 -15.86
CA ALA A 309 7.31 -22.00 -15.33
C ALA A 309 8.13 -20.69 -15.46
N LEU A 310 9.29 -20.73 -16.15
CA LEU A 310 10.22 -19.61 -16.25
C LEU A 310 9.56 -18.34 -16.79
N GLY A 311 8.64 -18.46 -17.77
CA GLY A 311 7.92 -17.32 -18.32
C GLY A 311 7.07 -16.59 -17.29
N VAL A 312 6.42 -17.32 -16.38
CA VAL A 312 5.64 -16.73 -15.26
C VAL A 312 6.56 -16.00 -14.30
N PHE A 313 7.63 -16.66 -13.87
CA PHE A 313 8.63 -16.05 -12.99
C PHE A 313 9.23 -14.79 -13.59
N LEU A 314 9.67 -14.88 -14.86
CA LEU A 314 10.29 -13.78 -15.57
C LEU A 314 9.33 -12.60 -15.76
N SER A 315 8.04 -12.84 -16.01
CA SER A 315 7.05 -11.77 -16.15
C SER A 315 6.88 -10.98 -14.85
N ILE A 316 6.87 -11.65 -13.71
CA ILE A 316 6.79 -11.00 -12.39
C ILE A 316 8.06 -10.20 -12.13
N VAL A 317 9.24 -10.79 -12.35
CA VAL A 317 10.53 -10.10 -12.16
C VAL A 317 10.64 -8.86 -13.03
N ILE A 318 10.30 -8.96 -14.31
CA ILE A 318 10.34 -7.82 -15.24
C ILE A 318 9.38 -6.72 -14.78
N LEU A 319 8.14 -7.06 -14.42
CA LEU A 319 7.14 -6.09 -14.02
C LEU A 319 7.51 -5.39 -12.71
N VAL A 320 7.96 -6.15 -11.70
CA VAL A 320 8.39 -5.60 -10.41
C VAL A 320 9.63 -4.73 -10.57
N SER A 321 10.62 -5.17 -11.37
CA SER A 321 11.82 -4.39 -11.64
C SER A 321 11.49 -3.09 -12.37
N TYR A 322 10.63 -3.14 -13.37
CA TYR A 322 10.18 -1.96 -14.10
C TYR A 322 9.42 -0.98 -13.18
N HIS A 323 8.52 -1.48 -12.34
CA HIS A 323 7.82 -0.66 -11.35
C HIS A 323 8.81 0.02 -10.37
N LYS A 324 9.84 -0.70 -9.91
CA LYS A 324 10.89 -0.12 -9.05
C LYS A 324 11.73 0.94 -9.77
N ILE A 325 12.03 0.74 -11.04
CA ILE A 325 12.70 1.76 -11.87
C ILE A 325 11.84 3.03 -11.96
N ASN A 326 10.53 2.88 -12.20
CA ASN A 326 9.62 4.01 -12.25
C ASN A 326 9.48 4.74 -10.90
N GLN A 327 9.44 4.03 -9.77
CA GLN A 327 9.44 4.65 -8.44
C GLN A 327 10.72 5.45 -8.18
N TYR A 328 11.87 4.92 -8.61
CA TYR A 328 13.14 5.64 -8.49
C TYR A 328 13.21 6.87 -9.42
N ALA A 329 12.69 6.73 -10.63
CA ALA A 329 12.57 7.83 -11.60
C ALA A 329 11.63 8.94 -11.09
N GLU A 330 10.51 8.59 -10.47
CA GLU A 330 9.61 9.54 -9.80
C GLU A 330 10.33 10.32 -8.72
N ALA A 331 11.10 9.63 -7.86
CA ALA A 331 11.86 10.26 -6.80
C ALA A 331 12.91 11.23 -7.34
N LEU A 332 13.66 10.86 -8.40
CA LEU A 332 14.66 11.74 -9.04
C LEU A 332 14.00 12.94 -9.71
N GLY A 333 12.87 12.74 -10.38
CA GLY A 333 12.09 13.82 -11.00
C GLY A 333 11.51 14.78 -9.96
N GLY A 334 11.00 14.24 -8.84
CA GLY A 334 10.46 15.03 -7.74
C GLY A 334 11.51 15.87 -6.99
N LEU A 335 12.76 15.41 -6.97
CA LEU A 335 13.90 16.17 -6.43
C LEU A 335 14.44 17.26 -7.40
N GLY A 336 13.85 17.40 -8.58
CA GLY A 336 14.30 18.34 -9.60
C GLY A 336 15.66 18.02 -10.23
N ARG A 337 16.22 16.80 -10.01
CA ARG A 337 17.52 16.40 -10.57
C ARG A 337 17.46 16.11 -12.06
N ILE A 338 16.31 15.61 -12.52
CA ILE A 338 16.04 15.28 -13.92
C ILE A 338 14.62 15.76 -14.23
N ASP A 339 14.38 16.26 -15.44
CA ASP A 339 13.01 16.61 -15.83
C ASP A 339 12.09 15.39 -15.68
N PRO A 340 10.96 15.51 -14.97
CA PRO A 340 10.04 14.40 -14.70
C PRO A 340 9.55 13.66 -15.95
N ILE A 341 9.42 14.37 -17.08
CA ILE A 341 9.03 13.76 -18.36
C ILE A 341 10.12 12.80 -18.82
N ILE A 342 11.37 13.25 -18.88
CA ILE A 342 12.50 12.43 -19.33
C ILE A 342 12.72 11.27 -18.36
N ALA A 343 12.67 11.53 -17.05
CA ALA A 343 12.89 10.53 -16.01
C ALA A 343 11.91 9.35 -16.10
N LEU A 344 10.64 9.60 -16.45
CA LEU A 344 9.58 8.57 -16.44
C LEU A 344 9.28 8.02 -17.83
N TRP A 345 9.18 8.87 -18.85
CA TRP A 345 8.90 8.41 -20.21
C TRP A 345 10.11 7.80 -20.92
N GLY A 346 11.34 8.12 -20.46
CA GLY A 346 12.56 7.47 -20.96
C GLY A 346 12.60 5.98 -20.68
N PRO A 347 12.53 5.52 -19.42
CA PRO A 347 12.40 4.11 -19.08
C PRO A 347 11.18 3.44 -19.72
N PHE A 348 10.04 4.15 -19.85
CA PHE A 348 8.86 3.63 -20.55
C PHE A 348 9.16 3.33 -22.03
N ALA A 349 9.81 4.24 -22.73
CA ALA A 349 10.16 4.04 -24.15
C ALA A 349 11.11 2.85 -24.34
N ILE A 350 12.11 2.71 -23.46
CA ILE A 350 13.02 1.55 -23.45
C ILE A 350 12.24 0.26 -23.20
N PHE A 351 11.37 0.25 -22.19
CA PHE A 351 10.54 -0.89 -21.85
C PHE A 351 9.62 -1.26 -23.01
N ALA A 352 8.95 -0.28 -23.63
CA ALA A 352 8.11 -0.47 -24.80
C ALA A 352 8.91 -1.10 -25.96
N GLY A 353 10.10 -0.60 -26.25
CA GLY A 353 10.99 -1.15 -27.27
C GLY A 353 11.33 -2.62 -27.01
N ILE A 354 11.66 -2.98 -25.77
CA ILE A 354 11.96 -4.36 -25.37
C ILE A 354 10.71 -5.25 -25.55
N VAL A 355 9.55 -4.80 -25.10
CA VAL A 355 8.28 -5.55 -25.20
C VAL A 355 7.87 -5.75 -26.66
N PHE A 356 7.98 -4.71 -27.48
CA PHE A 356 7.72 -4.82 -28.93
C PHE A 356 8.69 -5.77 -29.63
N TRP A 357 9.98 -5.71 -29.30
CA TRP A 357 10.98 -6.63 -29.82
C TRP A 357 10.67 -8.09 -29.41
N MET A 358 10.34 -8.33 -28.16
CA MET A 358 9.98 -9.66 -27.66
C MET A 358 8.73 -10.20 -28.38
N TYR A 359 7.70 -9.38 -28.51
CA TYR A 359 6.48 -9.75 -29.22
C TYR A 359 6.75 -10.01 -30.70
N TYR A 360 7.50 -9.15 -31.39
CA TYR A 360 7.88 -9.32 -32.80
C TYR A 360 8.60 -10.65 -33.02
N THR A 361 9.52 -10.98 -32.12
CA THR A 361 10.27 -12.25 -32.19
C THR A 361 9.34 -13.47 -32.10
N VAL A 362 8.32 -13.44 -31.24
CA VAL A 362 7.37 -14.56 -31.10
C VAL A 362 6.37 -14.61 -32.27
N ALA A 363 5.89 -13.46 -32.72
CA ALA A 363 4.80 -13.39 -33.68
C ALA A 363 5.23 -13.58 -35.12
N TYR A 364 6.42 -13.10 -35.51
CA TYR A 364 6.84 -12.96 -36.88
C TYR A 364 8.13 -13.71 -37.25
N VAL A 365 8.97 -14.10 -36.28
CA VAL A 365 10.20 -14.83 -36.52
C VAL A 365 9.94 -16.34 -36.37
N PRO A 366 10.03 -17.15 -37.43
CA PRO A 366 9.81 -18.59 -37.34
C PRO A 366 10.77 -19.24 -36.34
N GLY A 367 10.23 -19.91 -35.31
CA GLY A 367 11.04 -20.51 -34.23
C GLY A 367 11.67 -19.52 -33.27
N GLY A 368 11.38 -18.22 -33.43
CA GLY A 368 11.86 -17.18 -32.54
C GLY A 368 11.25 -17.33 -31.13
N GLN A 369 12.12 -17.40 -30.11
CA GLN A 369 11.73 -17.56 -28.73
C GLN A 369 12.61 -16.68 -27.86
N PRO A 370 12.10 -15.53 -27.37
CA PRO A 370 12.84 -14.65 -26.45
C PRO A 370 13.26 -15.39 -25.18
N ILE A 371 12.39 -16.27 -24.67
CA ILE A 371 12.67 -17.09 -23.49
C ILE A 371 13.81 -18.09 -23.75
N GLY A 372 13.84 -18.73 -24.92
CA GLY A 372 14.89 -19.70 -25.26
C GLY A 372 16.29 -19.08 -25.36
N ALA A 373 16.39 -17.79 -25.73
CA ALA A 373 17.66 -17.07 -25.65
C ALA A 373 18.09 -16.80 -24.21
N LEU A 374 17.15 -16.41 -23.34
CA LEU A 374 17.37 -16.23 -21.91
C LEU A 374 17.65 -17.54 -21.18
N GLU A 375 16.95 -18.64 -21.52
CA GLU A 375 17.24 -19.98 -20.99
C GLU A 375 18.65 -20.45 -21.33
N ARG A 376 19.09 -20.23 -22.56
CA ARG A 376 20.49 -20.54 -22.96
C ARG A 376 21.51 -19.68 -22.23
N GLY A 377 21.20 -18.39 -21.99
CA GLY A 377 22.02 -17.50 -21.20
C GLY A 377 22.09 -17.95 -19.73
N PHE A 378 20.94 -18.26 -19.14
CA PHE A 378 20.84 -18.69 -17.75
C PHE A 378 21.47 -20.08 -17.51
N SER A 379 21.29 -21.02 -18.45
CA SER A 379 21.94 -22.34 -18.36
C SER A 379 23.45 -22.25 -18.49
N LYS A 380 23.98 -21.32 -19.31
CA LYS A 380 25.42 -21.04 -19.37
C LYS A 380 25.92 -20.42 -18.07
N LEU A 381 25.15 -19.49 -17.50
CA LEU A 381 25.50 -18.83 -16.22
C LEU A 381 25.48 -19.82 -15.05
N THR A 382 24.43 -20.63 -14.94
CA THR A 382 24.34 -21.69 -13.91
C THR A 382 25.42 -22.76 -14.08
N ALA A 383 25.74 -23.15 -15.31
CA ALA A 383 26.86 -24.05 -15.60
C ALA A 383 28.22 -23.42 -15.23
N ALA A 384 28.39 -22.12 -15.45
CA ALA A 384 29.60 -21.39 -15.06
C ALA A 384 29.72 -21.29 -13.53
N ILE A 385 28.61 -20.97 -12.83
CA ILE A 385 28.58 -20.90 -11.36
C ILE A 385 28.81 -22.29 -10.75
N MET A 386 28.20 -23.35 -11.29
CA MET A 386 28.47 -24.72 -10.83
C MET A 386 29.92 -25.19 -11.05
N ARG A 387 30.59 -24.66 -12.08
CA ARG A 387 32.01 -24.92 -12.31
C ARG A 387 32.92 -24.20 -11.29
N LEU A 388 32.45 -23.07 -10.74
CA LEU A 388 33.16 -22.27 -9.74
C LEU A 388 32.98 -22.78 -8.29
N LEU A 389 31.98 -23.66 -8.06
CA LEU A 389 31.74 -24.28 -6.74
C LEU A 389 32.61 -25.55 -6.60
N PRO A 390 33.69 -25.54 -5.78
CA PRO A 390 34.60 -26.68 -5.60
C PRO A 390 33.98 -27.72 -4.67
N GLY A 391 33.10 -28.58 -5.13
CA GLY A 391 32.46 -29.56 -4.23
C GLY A 391 31.93 -30.85 -4.87
N ARG A 392 31.81 -30.97 -6.19
CA ARG A 392 31.14 -32.12 -6.82
C ARG A 392 32.01 -32.97 -7.78
N ARG A 393 33.34 -32.86 -7.69
CA ARG A 393 34.26 -33.72 -8.49
C ARG A 393 34.52 -35.10 -7.88
N ARG A 394 33.96 -35.45 -6.70
CA ARG A 394 34.24 -36.75 -6.05
C ARG A 394 33.19 -37.85 -6.16
N ALA A 395 32.06 -37.62 -6.83
CA ALA A 395 30.99 -38.62 -6.93
C ALA A 395 30.90 -39.37 -8.28
N LYS A 396 31.83 -39.18 -9.23
CA LYS A 396 31.87 -39.88 -10.52
C LYS A 396 33.11 -40.73 -10.75
N ALA A 397 33.88 -41.00 -9.70
CA ALA A 397 35.04 -41.87 -9.76
C ALA A 397 34.89 -43.13 -8.86
N ALA A 398 33.65 -43.48 -8.49
CA ALA A 398 33.36 -44.65 -7.63
C ALA A 398 32.14 -45.44 -8.13
N GLU A 399 31.93 -45.54 -9.49
CA GLU A 399 31.14 -46.59 -10.14
C GLU A 399 31.95 -47.18 -11.31
#